data_eb5f461aabc16c1c6cf36b7e2ed904d0
#
_entry.id   eb5f461aabc16c1c6cf36b7e2ed904d0
#
_cell.length_a   1.000
_cell.length_b   1.000
_cell.length_c   1.000
_cell.angle_alpha   90.00
_cell.angle_beta   90.00
_cell.angle_gamma   90.00
#
_symmetry.space_group_name_H-M   'P 1'
#
loop_
_entity.id
_entity.type
_entity.pdbx_description
1 polymer ?
#
loop_
_entity_poly.entity_id
_entity_poly.type
_entity_poly.pdbx_seq_one_letter_code
_entity_poly.pdbx_strand_id
1 'polypeptide(L)'
;MKKLKTIAQRKKWNMILGISDIIMMIIASYLALLTRFEFYPSQIAPIFLKNAAKYMPLNLFCSIVIFMAYRLYSTQWKYAGVSDFINVVKAAVIAAAFQLIGIYMLQWEIPRSYYFLYLVYLLLGMFFIRLLVRLIQGSEPLKVNDIGKKKVPVMLIGAGEAGSIILNEIKKSTYVTKTIRCIIDDDPAKKGTYLSGIPVVGNRNTILRNAVKFDVEEIILAIPTIEPKDRKDILEICKQTGCRLSILPGLYQLINSEVTVSALREVEIEDLLGREPVKANLPSIMSYVKDRVVFVTGGGGSIGSEICRQIARYQPKKLVIIDNYENNAYEIQMELKRTHPELDLKVLIVSVQNHLRIHNIFEDYKPDIVFHAVAHKHVPLMEDSPHDAIKNNVFGTFNIAKEAGMSGVKRMVLISTDKAVRPTNIMGASKRICEMVIQYMNSLYDTEYVAVRFGNVLGSNGSVVPLFKKQIANGGPVTVTHPEIIRYFMTIPEAVSLVLEAGAYAEGGEIFILDMGEPVKILDLAKNMIRLSGLTPGEDIEIQFTGLRPGEKLYEELLIDEENKKETKNKRIFIGSPRMMETEQFSELIAELDHAAFSEDPNIREVVKRLVPEYTYKQTNQQTK
;
A
#
# COMPACT_ATOMS: atom_id res chain seq x y z
N MET A 1 6.90 41.67 -1.83
CA MET A 1 6.60 42.19 -0.50
C MET A 1 6.63 41.17 0.64
N LYS A 2 6.03 39.95 0.56
CA LYS A 2 6.10 38.93 1.64
C LYS A 2 7.54 38.51 2.02
N LYS A 3 8.43 38.21 1.05
CA LYS A 3 9.84 37.84 1.30
C LYS A 3 10.65 38.92 2.07
N LEU A 4 10.42 40.19 1.75
CA LEU A 4 11.12 41.30 2.47
C LEU A 4 10.65 41.45 3.91
N LYS A 5 9.36 41.25 4.22
CA LYS A 5 8.86 41.26 5.61
C LYS A 5 9.44 40.11 6.44
N THR A 6 9.58 38.91 5.86
CA THR A 6 10.14 37.74 6.56
C THR A 6 11.64 37.92 6.88
N ILE A 7 12.39 38.51 5.96
CA ILE A 7 13.83 38.82 6.19
C ILE A 7 13.99 39.89 7.28
N ALA A 8 13.17 40.93 7.26
CA ALA A 8 13.21 41.99 8.29
C ALA A 8 12.83 41.45 9.68
N GLN A 9 11.84 40.56 9.76
CA GLN A 9 11.42 39.93 11.01
C GLN A 9 12.51 39.00 11.57
N ARG A 10 13.23 38.24 10.72
CA ARG A 10 14.37 37.41 11.12
C ARG A 10 15.53 38.26 11.67
N LYS A 11 15.89 39.36 11.01
CA LYS A 11 16.93 40.29 11.49
C LYS A 11 16.56 40.88 12.86
N LYS A 12 15.29 41.23 13.07
CA LYS A 12 14.79 41.75 14.35
C LYS A 12 15.01 40.75 15.49
N TRP A 13 14.65 39.48 15.32
CA TRP A 13 14.82 38.44 16.34
C TRP A 13 16.30 38.15 16.64
N ASN A 14 17.16 38.11 15.61
CA ASN A 14 18.60 37.92 15.80
C ASN A 14 19.23 39.06 16.60
N MET A 15 18.77 40.29 16.37
CA MET A 15 19.22 41.47 17.12
C MET A 15 18.73 41.42 18.58
N ILE A 16 17.48 41.02 18.81
CA ILE A 16 16.94 40.85 20.18
C ILE A 16 17.74 39.81 20.95
N LEU A 17 18.03 38.63 20.33
CA LEU A 17 18.84 37.60 20.96
C LEU A 17 20.26 38.08 21.29
N GLY A 18 20.90 38.78 20.37
CA GLY A 18 22.23 39.35 20.63
C GLY A 18 22.25 40.33 21.80
N ILE A 19 21.29 41.26 21.84
CA ILE A 19 21.14 42.21 22.96
C ILE A 19 20.85 41.48 24.28
N SER A 20 19.97 40.47 24.26
CA SER A 20 19.64 39.66 25.43
C SER A 20 20.85 38.89 25.96
N ASP A 21 21.69 38.34 25.09
CA ASP A 21 22.92 37.64 25.50
C ASP A 21 23.94 38.60 26.13
N ILE A 22 24.09 39.81 25.58
CA ILE A 22 24.95 40.86 26.18
C ILE A 22 24.49 41.19 27.60
N ILE A 23 23.19 41.45 27.78
CA ILE A 23 22.59 41.73 29.08
C ILE A 23 22.81 40.56 30.05
N MET A 24 22.60 39.32 29.58
CA MET A 24 22.79 38.14 30.41
C MET A 24 24.23 37.91 30.82
N MET A 25 25.22 38.19 29.98
CA MET A 25 26.63 38.11 30.34
C MET A 25 26.99 39.10 31.45
N ILE A 26 26.47 40.32 31.39
CA ILE A 26 26.67 41.34 32.43
C ILE A 26 26.01 40.90 33.74
N ILE A 27 24.76 40.44 33.68
CA ILE A 27 24.02 39.95 34.84
C ILE A 27 24.72 38.73 35.46
N ALA A 28 25.14 37.76 34.64
CA ALA A 28 25.84 36.56 35.10
C ALA A 28 27.13 36.88 35.81
N SER A 29 27.90 37.87 35.32
CA SER A 29 29.12 38.32 35.95
C SER A 29 28.88 38.96 37.33
N TYR A 30 27.86 39.80 37.44
CA TYR A 30 27.51 40.44 38.72
C TYR A 30 26.92 39.41 39.70
N LEU A 31 26.02 38.54 39.26
CA LEU A 31 25.45 37.47 40.10
C LEU A 31 26.53 36.50 40.60
N ALA A 32 27.52 36.17 39.77
CA ALA A 32 28.64 35.32 40.18
C ALA A 32 29.42 35.90 41.34
N LEU A 33 29.68 37.21 41.33
CA LEU A 33 30.31 37.90 42.47
C LEU A 33 29.38 37.95 43.68
N LEU A 34 28.12 38.34 43.49
CA LEU A 34 27.14 38.40 44.58
C LEU A 34 26.99 37.04 45.30
N THR A 35 26.84 35.97 44.55
CA THR A 35 26.71 34.61 45.12
C THR A 35 27.98 34.20 45.87
N ARG A 36 29.16 34.56 45.37
CA ARG A 36 30.43 34.31 46.07
C ARG A 36 30.49 34.97 47.44
N PHE A 37 29.88 36.15 47.59
CA PHE A 37 29.84 36.92 48.82
C PHE A 37 28.46 36.88 49.49
N GLU A 38 27.78 35.73 49.41
CA GLU A 38 26.54 35.41 50.12
C GLU A 38 25.43 36.47 49.96
N PHE A 39 25.37 37.13 48.78
CA PHE A 39 24.45 38.21 48.45
C PHE A 39 24.59 39.48 49.30
N TYR A 40 25.79 39.70 49.92
CA TYR A 40 26.11 40.93 50.58
C TYR A 40 26.99 41.85 49.69
N PRO A 41 26.41 42.84 48.97
CA PRO A 41 27.19 43.74 48.09
C PRO A 41 28.33 44.49 48.78
N SER A 42 28.16 44.81 50.06
CA SER A 42 29.16 45.52 50.85
C SER A 42 30.42 44.69 51.15
N GLN A 43 30.36 43.37 51.04
CA GLN A 43 31.52 42.49 51.26
C GLN A 43 32.34 42.25 49.99
N ILE A 44 31.82 42.66 48.81
CA ILE A 44 32.58 42.53 47.56
C ILE A 44 33.70 43.58 47.54
N ALA A 45 34.94 43.11 47.57
CA ALA A 45 36.08 44.03 47.47
C ALA A 45 36.00 44.82 46.15
N PRO A 46 36.19 46.18 46.20
CA PRO A 46 36.09 47.06 45.04
C PRO A 46 36.99 46.63 43.86
N ILE A 47 38.11 45.98 44.16
CA ILE A 47 39.06 45.48 43.17
C ILE A 47 38.45 44.42 42.26
N PHE A 48 37.61 43.53 42.81
CA PHE A 48 36.93 42.45 42.01
C PHE A 48 35.90 43.04 41.06
N LEU A 49 35.10 44.01 41.53
CA LEU A 49 34.15 44.74 40.67
C LEU A 49 34.85 45.50 39.55
N LYS A 50 35.93 46.18 39.89
CA LYS A 50 36.73 46.94 38.92
C LYS A 50 37.39 46.07 37.89
N ASN A 51 37.95 44.89 38.27
CA ASN A 51 38.59 43.95 37.37
C ASN A 51 37.58 43.30 36.48
N ALA A 52 36.44 42.86 37.02
CA ALA A 52 35.35 42.30 36.23
C ALA A 52 34.79 43.30 35.20
N ALA A 53 34.57 44.53 35.60
CA ALA A 53 34.12 45.63 34.73
C ALA A 53 35.13 45.99 33.63
N LYS A 54 36.44 46.05 33.95
CA LYS A 54 37.47 46.26 32.94
C LYS A 54 37.59 45.17 31.90
N TYR A 55 37.36 43.89 32.28
CA TYR A 55 37.42 42.74 31.37
C TYR A 55 36.16 42.60 30.54
N MET A 56 35.03 43.14 30.98
CA MET A 56 33.72 42.97 30.38
C MET A 56 33.67 43.27 28.87
N PRO A 57 34.21 44.38 28.34
CA PRO A 57 34.17 44.67 26.92
C PRO A 57 34.84 43.60 26.07
N LEU A 58 36.00 43.10 26.49
CA LEU A 58 36.72 42.02 25.79
C LEU A 58 35.96 40.70 25.87
N ASN A 59 35.39 40.37 27.04
CA ASN A 59 34.57 39.18 27.23
C ASN A 59 33.33 39.20 26.34
N LEU A 60 32.62 40.33 26.26
CA LEU A 60 31.46 40.49 25.39
C LEU A 60 31.81 40.29 23.93
N PHE A 61 32.89 40.94 23.46
CA PHE A 61 33.33 40.82 22.07
C PHE A 61 33.67 39.36 21.70
N CYS A 62 34.52 38.70 22.49
CA CYS A 62 34.94 37.33 22.23
C CYS A 62 33.78 36.33 22.34
N SER A 63 32.92 36.48 23.33
CA SER A 63 31.75 35.61 23.50
C SER A 63 30.77 35.75 22.35
N ILE A 64 30.50 36.95 21.84
CA ILE A 64 29.65 37.17 20.68
C ILE A 64 30.24 36.48 19.42
N VAL A 65 31.56 36.61 19.21
CA VAL A 65 32.23 35.91 18.09
C VAL A 65 32.10 34.42 18.22
N ILE A 66 32.28 33.84 19.41
CA ILE A 66 32.08 32.41 19.68
C ILE A 66 30.62 32.02 19.41
N PHE A 67 29.63 32.78 19.87
CA PHE A 67 28.22 32.51 19.67
C PHE A 67 27.81 32.57 18.18
N MET A 68 28.42 33.46 17.40
CA MET A 68 28.25 33.51 15.94
C MET A 68 28.88 32.28 15.27
N ALA A 69 30.07 31.84 15.68
CA ALA A 69 30.73 30.66 15.15
C ALA A 69 29.89 29.38 15.37
N TYR A 70 29.25 29.27 16.54
CA TYR A 70 28.31 28.20 16.87
C TYR A 70 26.90 28.42 16.28
N ARG A 71 26.71 29.42 15.42
CA ARG A 71 25.47 29.74 14.69
C ARG A 71 24.25 30.01 15.57
N LEU A 72 24.44 30.44 16.84
CA LEU A 72 23.34 30.65 17.79
C LEU A 72 22.35 31.76 17.35
N TYR A 73 22.81 32.73 16.55
CA TYR A 73 21.97 33.79 15.98
C TYR A 73 21.38 33.43 14.60
N SER A 74 21.84 32.37 13.94
CA SER A 74 21.28 31.90 12.66
C SER A 74 20.30 30.74 12.83
N THR A 75 20.24 30.13 14.00
CA THR A 75 19.30 29.05 14.35
C THR A 75 17.87 29.57 14.45
N GLN A 76 16.93 28.86 13.87
CA GLN A 76 15.49 29.14 14.02
C GLN A 76 14.96 28.51 15.31
N TRP A 77 15.00 29.26 16.41
CA TRP A 77 14.67 28.76 17.76
C TRP A 77 13.25 28.20 17.90
N LYS A 78 12.32 28.59 17.02
CA LYS A 78 10.98 27.98 16.92
C LYS A 78 11.02 26.46 16.70
N TYR A 79 12.02 25.98 15.96
CA TYR A 79 12.18 24.57 15.58
C TYR A 79 13.43 23.91 16.16
N ALA A 80 14.07 24.57 17.12
CA ALA A 80 15.33 24.11 17.71
C ALA A 80 15.18 22.72 18.35
N GLY A 81 16.10 21.82 18.01
CA GLY A 81 16.22 20.46 18.55
C GLY A 81 17.25 20.37 19.68
N VAL A 82 17.46 19.15 20.17
CA VAL A 82 18.47 18.86 21.22
C VAL A 82 19.88 19.29 20.79
N SER A 83 20.24 19.07 19.52
CA SER A 83 21.53 19.48 18.96
C SER A 83 21.82 20.97 19.06
N ASP A 84 20.78 21.82 18.91
CA ASP A 84 20.94 23.27 19.03
C ASP A 84 21.22 23.71 20.46
N PHE A 85 20.58 23.05 21.44
CA PHE A 85 20.86 23.29 22.86
C PHE A 85 22.24 22.77 23.26
N ILE A 86 22.74 21.67 22.71
CA ILE A 86 24.12 21.22 22.89
C ILE A 86 25.12 22.28 22.38
N ASN A 87 24.83 22.95 21.26
CA ASN A 87 25.65 24.02 20.73
C ASN A 87 25.68 25.25 21.67
N VAL A 88 24.56 25.54 22.35
CA VAL A 88 24.57 26.60 23.42
C VAL A 88 25.52 26.21 24.53
N VAL A 89 25.49 24.96 25.01
CA VAL A 89 26.41 24.51 26.08
C VAL A 89 27.86 24.65 25.64
N LYS A 90 28.20 24.13 24.45
CA LYS A 90 29.57 24.22 23.90
C LYS A 90 30.05 25.66 23.79
N ALA A 91 29.21 26.54 23.25
CA ALA A 91 29.56 27.95 23.09
C ALA A 91 29.77 28.67 24.43
N ALA A 92 28.89 28.40 25.43
CA ALA A 92 29.02 28.98 26.76
C ALA A 92 30.26 28.49 27.51
N VAL A 93 30.59 27.19 27.42
CA VAL A 93 31.79 26.60 28.02
C VAL A 93 33.06 27.21 27.42
N ILE A 94 33.12 27.33 26.08
CA ILE A 94 34.28 27.94 25.40
C ILE A 94 34.41 29.43 25.76
N ALA A 95 33.30 30.17 25.83
CA ALA A 95 33.32 31.59 26.24
C ALA A 95 33.80 31.76 27.69
N ALA A 96 33.33 30.90 28.62
CA ALA A 96 33.78 30.92 30.00
C ALA A 96 35.27 30.53 30.16
N ALA A 97 35.73 29.55 29.38
CA ALA A 97 37.15 29.17 29.34
C ALA A 97 38.02 30.32 28.82
N PHE A 98 37.57 31.01 27.78
CA PHE A 98 38.25 32.17 27.23
C PHE A 98 38.33 33.31 28.28
N GLN A 99 37.25 33.53 29.03
CA GLN A 99 37.23 34.49 30.14
C GLN A 99 38.24 34.12 31.24
N LEU A 100 38.27 32.84 31.65
CA LEU A 100 39.21 32.35 32.67
C LEU A 100 40.66 32.58 32.22
N ILE A 101 41.02 32.16 31.00
CA ILE A 101 42.36 32.27 30.44
C ILE A 101 42.75 33.76 30.33
N GLY A 102 41.86 34.61 29.82
CA GLY A 102 42.15 36.02 29.63
C GLY A 102 42.38 36.77 30.94
N ILE A 103 41.59 36.57 31.95
CA ILE A 103 41.77 37.17 33.27
C ILE A 103 43.04 36.64 33.94
N TYR A 104 43.33 35.34 33.81
CA TYR A 104 44.54 34.73 34.33
C TYR A 104 45.81 35.29 33.68
N MET A 105 45.82 35.47 32.37
CA MET A 105 46.95 36.05 31.63
C MET A 105 47.20 37.51 31.98
N LEU A 106 46.15 38.27 32.32
CA LEU A 106 46.25 39.65 32.75
C LEU A 106 46.64 39.82 34.24
N GLN A 107 46.77 38.69 34.97
CA GLN A 107 47.05 38.62 36.40
C GLN A 107 46.11 39.45 37.26
N TRP A 108 44.85 39.59 36.85
CA TRP A 108 43.86 40.36 37.59
C TRP A 108 43.21 39.49 38.68
N GLU A 109 43.11 40.00 39.86
CA GLU A 109 42.54 39.30 41.01
C GLU A 109 41.02 39.21 40.86
N ILE A 110 40.53 37.97 40.78
CA ILE A 110 39.11 37.60 40.82
C ILE A 110 39.01 36.25 41.56
N PRO A 111 38.01 36.04 42.45
CA PRO A 111 37.84 34.77 43.17
C PRO A 111 37.67 33.58 42.22
N ARG A 112 38.30 32.43 42.50
CA ARG A 112 38.26 31.23 41.62
C ARG A 112 36.84 30.69 41.39
N SER A 113 35.95 30.76 42.40
CA SER A 113 34.55 30.34 42.29
C SER A 113 33.72 31.22 41.33
N TYR A 114 34.16 32.43 41.02
CA TYR A 114 33.51 33.32 40.07
C TYR A 114 33.36 32.69 38.68
N TYR A 115 34.37 32.02 38.17
CA TYR A 115 34.35 31.46 36.82
C TYR A 115 33.31 30.32 36.68
N PHE A 116 33.21 29.48 37.71
CA PHE A 116 32.21 28.42 37.75
C PHE A 116 30.80 29.01 37.87
N LEU A 117 30.59 29.92 38.78
CA LEU A 117 29.29 30.57 38.99
C LEU A 117 28.87 31.37 37.76
N TYR A 118 29.80 32.06 37.10
CA TYR A 118 29.54 32.75 35.84
C TYR A 118 29.05 31.82 34.76
N LEU A 119 29.72 30.68 34.55
CA LEU A 119 29.29 29.68 33.58
C LEU A 119 27.87 29.15 33.87
N VAL A 120 27.58 28.84 35.14
CA VAL A 120 26.24 28.34 35.54
C VAL A 120 25.17 29.39 35.24
N TYR A 121 25.36 30.65 35.65
CA TYR A 121 24.39 31.72 35.41
C TYR A 121 24.25 32.07 33.92
N LEU A 122 25.34 32.04 33.18
CA LEU A 122 25.32 32.24 31.73
C LEU A 122 24.50 31.15 31.04
N LEU A 123 24.73 29.87 31.37
CA LEU A 123 23.98 28.76 30.84
C LEU A 123 22.49 28.87 31.17
N LEU A 124 22.14 29.06 32.43
CA LEU A 124 20.75 29.19 32.87
C LEU A 124 20.04 30.35 32.13
N GLY A 125 20.68 31.49 32.01
CA GLY A 125 20.13 32.65 31.32
C GLY A 125 19.97 32.40 29.80
N MET A 126 20.99 31.84 29.16
CA MET A 126 20.93 31.51 27.74
C MET A 126 19.84 30.48 27.44
N PHE A 127 19.69 29.43 28.26
CA PHE A 127 18.60 28.45 28.12
C PHE A 127 17.22 29.09 28.31
N PHE A 128 17.07 29.91 29.37
CA PHE A 128 15.83 30.60 29.66
C PHE A 128 15.38 31.49 28.50
N ILE A 129 16.28 32.30 27.96
CA ILE A 129 15.99 33.23 26.84
C ILE A 129 15.58 32.42 25.61
N ARG A 130 16.29 31.34 25.26
CA ARG A 130 15.98 30.51 24.09
C ARG A 130 14.64 29.79 24.27
N LEU A 131 14.35 29.27 25.47
CA LEU A 131 13.05 28.68 25.79
C LEU A 131 11.93 29.72 25.68
N LEU A 132 12.12 30.92 26.19
CA LEU A 132 11.15 32.01 26.11
C LEU A 132 10.87 32.39 24.65
N VAL A 133 11.91 32.53 23.83
CA VAL A 133 11.78 32.84 22.40
C VAL A 133 11.03 31.70 21.70
N ARG A 134 11.30 30.43 22.04
CA ARG A 134 10.57 29.26 21.50
C ARG A 134 9.09 29.30 21.89
N LEU A 135 8.76 29.62 23.12
CA LEU A 135 7.38 29.75 23.58
C LEU A 135 6.65 30.92 22.88
N ILE A 136 7.27 32.09 22.79
CA ILE A 136 6.67 33.26 22.13
C ILE A 136 6.47 33.03 20.62
N GLN A 137 7.47 32.48 19.94
CA GLN A 137 7.38 32.18 18.50
C GLN A 137 6.52 30.94 18.19
N GLY A 138 6.43 30.00 19.13
CA GLY A 138 5.56 28.81 19.04
C GLY A 138 4.09 29.11 19.33
N SER A 139 3.83 30.19 20.06
CA SER A 139 2.51 30.72 20.39
C SER A 139 2.01 31.73 19.35
N GLU A 140 2.25 31.50 18.03
CA GLU A 140 1.39 32.23 17.09
C GLU A 140 -0.05 31.77 17.38
N PRO A 141 -0.95 32.69 17.75
CA PRO A 141 -2.37 32.35 17.77
C PRO A 141 -2.70 31.83 16.38
N LEU A 142 -3.27 30.63 16.31
CA LEU A 142 -3.91 30.12 15.12
C LEU A 142 -4.65 31.30 14.50
N LYS A 143 -4.17 31.81 13.35
CA LYS A 143 -4.90 32.82 12.59
C LYS A 143 -6.23 32.16 12.29
N VAL A 144 -7.22 32.63 13.02
CA VAL A 144 -8.63 32.30 12.88
C VAL A 144 -9.08 32.75 11.49
N ASN A 145 -8.74 31.94 10.47
CA ASN A 145 -9.41 31.90 9.19
C ASN A 145 -10.19 30.60 9.02
N ASP A 146 -10.42 29.88 10.14
CA ASP A 146 -11.24 28.67 10.21
C ASP A 146 -12.58 28.93 10.93
N ILE A 147 -13.19 30.08 10.68
CA ILE A 147 -14.59 30.30 11.06
C ILE A 147 -15.42 29.50 10.07
N GLY A 148 -15.86 28.28 10.47
CA GLY A 148 -16.91 27.53 9.79
C GLY A 148 -16.65 26.08 9.37
N LYS A 149 -15.45 25.54 9.44
CA LYS A 149 -15.26 24.10 9.14
C LYS A 149 -15.34 23.28 10.43
N LYS A 150 -16.42 22.51 10.59
CA LYS A 150 -16.58 21.51 11.66
C LYS A 150 -15.38 20.53 11.60
N LYS A 151 -14.59 20.46 12.68
CA LYS A 151 -13.46 19.50 12.75
C LYS A 151 -14.00 18.12 13.06
N VAL A 152 -13.63 17.14 12.26
CA VAL A 152 -14.01 15.73 12.43
C VAL A 152 -13.32 15.17 13.67
N PRO A 153 -14.07 14.68 14.69
CA PRO A 153 -13.50 14.04 15.86
C PRO A 153 -12.98 12.62 15.53
N VAL A 154 -11.72 12.36 15.86
CA VAL A 154 -10.99 11.15 15.47
C VAL A 154 -10.52 10.36 16.69
N MET A 155 -10.67 9.03 16.65
CA MET A 155 -9.98 8.07 17.50
C MET A 155 -8.76 7.53 16.77
N LEU A 156 -7.59 7.57 17.41
CA LEU A 156 -6.36 6.98 16.88
C LEU A 156 -6.11 5.62 17.53
N ILE A 157 -5.88 4.58 16.76
CA ILE A 157 -5.49 3.25 17.25
C ILE A 157 -4.00 3.06 16.97
N GLY A 158 -3.21 2.91 18.04
CA GLY A 158 -1.76 2.82 18.02
C GLY A 158 -1.09 4.06 18.61
N ALA A 159 -0.51 3.92 19.81
CA ALA A 159 0.28 4.93 20.52
C ALA A 159 1.80 4.69 20.34
N GLY A 160 2.21 4.12 19.21
CA GLY A 160 3.60 3.92 18.82
C GLY A 160 4.16 5.09 18.02
N GLU A 161 5.30 4.86 17.38
CA GLU A 161 6.00 5.85 16.56
C GLU A 161 5.13 6.38 15.41
N ALA A 162 4.50 5.48 14.64
CA ALA A 162 3.61 5.85 13.53
C ALA A 162 2.42 6.70 14.01
N GLY A 163 1.78 6.31 15.12
CA GLY A 163 0.70 7.07 15.74
C GLY A 163 1.15 8.46 16.19
N SER A 164 2.37 8.58 16.75
CA SER A 164 2.96 9.86 17.14
C SER A 164 3.21 10.78 15.94
N ILE A 165 3.69 10.24 14.83
CA ILE A 165 3.93 11.01 13.59
C ILE A 165 2.61 11.54 13.05
N ILE A 166 1.59 10.68 12.86
CA ILE A 166 0.26 11.05 12.37
C ILE A 166 -0.40 12.11 13.29
N LEU A 167 -0.35 11.90 14.61
CA LEU A 167 -0.88 12.85 15.58
C LEU A 167 -0.22 14.23 15.47
N ASN A 168 1.10 14.27 15.36
CA ASN A 168 1.84 15.53 15.25
C ASN A 168 1.59 16.23 13.91
N GLU A 169 1.44 15.49 12.82
CA GLU A 169 1.13 16.04 11.51
C GLU A 169 -0.29 16.63 11.48
N ILE A 170 -1.30 15.91 12.01
CA ILE A 170 -2.67 16.43 12.13
C ILE A 170 -2.69 17.71 12.99
N LYS A 171 -1.94 17.78 14.10
CA LYS A 171 -1.86 18.97 14.93
C LYS A 171 -1.20 20.18 14.26
N LYS A 172 -0.18 19.94 13.43
CA LYS A 172 0.59 21.00 12.75
C LYS A 172 -0.07 21.47 11.46
N SER A 173 -0.90 20.65 10.84
CA SER A 173 -1.52 20.95 9.55
C SER A 173 -2.71 21.89 9.74
N THR A 174 -2.70 23.02 9.06
CA THR A 174 -3.84 23.95 8.94
C THR A 174 -4.86 23.50 7.89
N TYR A 175 -4.53 22.52 7.08
CA TYR A 175 -5.38 22.01 6.00
C TYR A 175 -6.18 20.76 6.39
N VAL A 176 -5.77 20.06 7.45
CA VAL A 176 -6.44 18.84 7.92
C VAL A 176 -7.56 19.22 8.88
N THR A 177 -8.79 18.92 8.49
CA THR A 177 -10.02 19.19 9.28
C THR A 177 -10.32 18.11 10.32
N LYS A 178 -9.28 17.42 10.86
CA LYS A 178 -9.40 16.33 11.83
C LYS A 178 -8.89 16.75 13.20
N THR A 179 -9.50 16.23 14.28
CA THR A 179 -9.06 16.46 15.67
C THR A 179 -9.05 15.14 16.42
N ILE A 180 -7.86 14.69 16.89
CA ILE A 180 -7.77 13.46 17.67
C ILE A 180 -8.28 13.72 19.09
N ARG A 181 -9.30 12.96 19.52
CA ARG A 181 -9.95 13.06 20.82
C ARG A 181 -9.40 12.06 21.84
N CYS A 182 -9.07 10.86 21.39
CA CYS A 182 -8.55 9.79 22.24
C CYS A 182 -7.67 8.83 21.43
N ILE A 183 -6.87 8.06 22.16
CA ILE A 183 -5.98 7.04 21.61
C ILE A 183 -6.29 5.70 22.25
N ILE A 184 -6.27 4.63 21.46
CA ILE A 184 -6.37 3.23 21.88
C ILE A 184 -5.04 2.54 21.60
N ASP A 185 -4.53 1.75 22.55
CA ASP A 185 -3.34 0.91 22.36
C ASP A 185 -3.48 -0.34 23.22
N ASP A 186 -3.11 -1.50 22.70
CA ASP A 186 -3.25 -2.78 23.42
C ASP A 186 -2.14 -3.00 24.45
N ASP A 187 -1.06 -2.22 24.41
CA ASP A 187 0.01 -2.28 25.41
C ASP A 187 -0.49 -1.73 26.76
N PRO A 188 -0.58 -2.60 27.79
CA PRO A 188 -1.05 -2.19 29.11
C PRO A 188 -0.20 -1.06 29.76
N ALA A 189 1.09 -0.99 29.40
CA ALA A 189 2.00 0.04 29.94
C ALA A 189 1.67 1.45 29.46
N LYS A 190 0.99 1.58 28.33
CA LYS A 190 0.59 2.87 27.75
C LYS A 190 -0.77 3.36 28.24
N LYS A 191 -1.62 2.49 28.79
CA LYS A 191 -2.94 2.86 29.27
C LYS A 191 -2.84 3.91 30.39
N GLY A 192 -3.61 4.99 30.24
CA GLY A 192 -3.61 6.12 31.18
C GLY A 192 -2.47 7.13 30.97
N THR A 193 -1.58 6.90 30.00
CA THR A 193 -0.55 7.87 29.60
C THR A 193 -1.09 8.88 28.57
N TYR A 194 -0.27 9.88 28.24
CA TYR A 194 -0.60 10.91 27.24
C TYR A 194 0.44 10.90 26.13
N LEU A 195 -0.02 10.86 24.88
CA LEU A 195 0.82 11.05 23.71
C LEU A 195 0.55 12.45 23.12
N SER A 196 1.55 13.33 23.18
CA SER A 196 1.41 14.75 22.75
C SER A 196 0.16 15.44 23.33
N GLY A 197 -0.19 15.15 24.58
CA GLY A 197 -1.34 15.74 25.30
C GLY A 197 -2.70 15.13 24.98
N ILE A 198 -2.79 14.01 24.23
CA ILE A 198 -3.99 13.24 24.00
C ILE A 198 -3.94 11.96 24.85
N PRO A 199 -5.02 11.61 25.60
CA PRO A 199 -5.01 10.47 26.50
C PRO A 199 -5.09 9.13 25.76
N VAL A 200 -4.32 8.13 26.23
CA VAL A 200 -4.48 6.71 25.87
C VAL A 200 -5.53 6.10 26.81
N VAL A 201 -6.75 5.91 26.30
CA VAL A 201 -7.93 5.62 27.14
C VAL A 201 -8.21 4.14 27.35
N GLY A 202 -7.60 3.25 26.58
CA GLY A 202 -7.81 1.81 26.69
C GLY A 202 -7.21 0.98 25.57
N ASN A 203 -7.69 -0.27 25.46
CA ASN A 203 -7.29 -1.25 24.45
C ASN A 203 -8.43 -1.52 23.44
N ARG A 204 -8.22 -2.48 22.50
CA ARG A 204 -9.19 -2.85 21.45
C ARG A 204 -10.59 -3.15 22.00
N ASN A 205 -10.72 -3.76 23.16
CA ASN A 205 -12.01 -4.10 23.78
C ASN A 205 -12.83 -2.89 24.27
N THR A 206 -12.21 -1.72 24.31
CA THR A 206 -12.85 -0.47 24.77
C THR A 206 -13.19 0.48 23.60
N ILE A 207 -12.94 0.08 22.35
CA ILE A 207 -13.17 0.91 21.15
C ILE A 207 -14.62 1.39 21.09
N LEU A 208 -15.61 0.46 21.14
CA LEU A 208 -17.03 0.79 21.04
C LEU A 208 -17.46 1.83 22.09
N ARG A 209 -17.12 1.58 23.36
CA ARG A 209 -17.45 2.48 24.46
C ARG A 209 -16.81 3.86 24.29
N ASN A 210 -15.55 3.92 23.87
CA ASN A 210 -14.84 5.19 23.72
C ASN A 210 -15.25 5.93 22.46
N ALA A 211 -15.68 5.25 21.39
CA ALA A 211 -16.24 5.90 20.21
C ALA A 211 -17.46 6.75 20.55
N VAL A 212 -18.39 6.18 21.33
CA VAL A 212 -19.57 6.91 21.83
C VAL A 212 -19.17 8.02 22.82
N LYS A 213 -18.29 7.72 23.80
CA LYS A 213 -17.89 8.67 24.86
C LYS A 213 -17.23 9.95 24.31
N PHE A 214 -16.45 9.84 23.23
CA PHE A 214 -15.69 10.94 22.64
C PHE A 214 -16.34 11.49 21.37
N ASP A 215 -17.56 11.06 21.04
CA ASP A 215 -18.31 11.47 19.84
C ASP A 215 -17.47 11.33 18.57
N VAL A 216 -16.92 10.15 18.35
CA VAL A 216 -15.97 9.86 17.28
C VAL A 216 -16.71 9.67 15.95
N GLU A 217 -16.32 10.40 14.92
CA GLU A 217 -16.82 10.25 13.56
C GLU A 217 -15.86 9.46 12.64
N GLU A 218 -14.58 9.40 13.01
CA GLU A 218 -13.56 8.64 12.22
C GLU A 218 -12.58 7.92 13.13
N ILE A 219 -12.19 6.71 12.76
CA ILE A 219 -11.16 5.91 13.43
C ILE A 219 -9.98 5.74 12.49
N ILE A 220 -8.77 6.03 12.97
CA ILE A 220 -7.51 5.85 12.22
C ILE A 220 -6.71 4.73 12.87
N LEU A 221 -6.46 3.64 12.12
CA LEU A 221 -5.55 2.57 12.52
C LEU A 221 -4.12 2.89 12.06
N ALA A 222 -3.26 3.31 13.00
CA ALA A 222 -1.89 3.75 12.75
C ALA A 222 -0.85 2.76 13.30
N ILE A 223 -0.95 1.48 12.91
CA ILE A 223 -0.01 0.40 13.29
C ILE A 223 0.45 -0.32 12.01
N PRO A 224 1.45 0.21 11.28
CA PRO A 224 1.88 -0.36 9.98
C PRO A 224 2.53 -1.73 10.10
N THR A 225 2.97 -2.14 11.28
CA THR A 225 3.61 -3.44 11.57
C THR A 225 2.64 -4.47 12.15
N ILE A 226 1.34 -4.17 12.23
CA ILE A 226 0.34 -5.06 12.80
C ILE A 226 0.22 -6.36 11.98
N GLU A 227 0.12 -7.49 12.68
CA GLU A 227 -0.15 -8.77 12.02
C GLU A 227 -1.54 -8.77 11.36
N PRO A 228 -1.71 -9.45 10.22
CA PRO A 228 -2.97 -9.47 9.46
C PRO A 228 -4.16 -9.95 10.29
N LYS A 229 -3.95 -10.92 11.19
CA LYS A 229 -4.97 -11.45 12.10
C LYS A 229 -5.44 -10.37 13.09
N ASP A 230 -4.50 -9.72 13.78
CA ASP A 230 -4.80 -8.65 14.73
C ASP A 230 -5.46 -7.45 14.06
N ARG A 231 -4.99 -7.11 12.84
CA ARG A 231 -5.61 -6.06 12.02
C ARG A 231 -7.06 -6.37 11.73
N LYS A 232 -7.36 -7.59 11.29
CA LYS A 232 -8.73 -8.06 11.05
C LYS A 232 -9.58 -7.94 12.30
N ASP A 233 -9.09 -8.44 13.45
CA ASP A 233 -9.82 -8.42 14.70
C ASP A 233 -10.16 -6.98 15.16
N ILE A 234 -9.20 -6.05 15.06
CA ILE A 234 -9.43 -4.63 15.40
C ILE A 234 -10.45 -4.01 14.44
N LEU A 235 -10.33 -4.25 13.13
CA LEU A 235 -11.26 -3.71 12.14
C LEU A 235 -12.67 -4.27 12.30
N GLU A 236 -12.81 -5.55 12.69
CA GLU A 236 -14.12 -6.15 13.02
C GLU A 236 -14.82 -5.43 14.20
N ILE A 237 -14.05 -5.01 15.21
CA ILE A 237 -14.58 -4.21 16.32
C ILE A 237 -14.93 -2.79 15.83
N CYS A 238 -14.03 -2.16 15.04
CA CYS A 238 -14.25 -0.80 14.53
C CYS A 238 -15.50 -0.69 13.65
N LYS A 239 -15.79 -1.68 12.82
CA LYS A 239 -17.02 -1.71 11.97
C LYS A 239 -18.31 -1.60 12.76
N GLN A 240 -18.33 -2.02 14.02
CA GLN A 240 -19.52 -1.95 14.87
C GLN A 240 -19.78 -0.54 15.40
N THR A 241 -18.84 0.39 15.25
CA THR A 241 -18.98 1.78 15.72
C THR A 241 -19.78 2.66 14.76
N GLY A 242 -19.94 2.28 13.47
CA GLY A 242 -20.50 3.13 12.44
C GLY A 242 -19.61 4.31 12.02
N CYS A 243 -18.40 4.45 12.58
CA CYS A 243 -17.44 5.50 12.23
C CYS A 243 -16.77 5.21 10.88
N ARG A 244 -16.33 6.25 10.17
CA ARG A 244 -15.45 6.09 9.01
C ARG A 244 -14.13 5.48 9.44
N LEU A 245 -13.61 4.52 8.66
CA LEU A 245 -12.39 3.81 8.99
C LEU A 245 -11.28 4.17 8.00
N SER A 246 -10.16 4.68 8.53
CA SER A 246 -8.93 4.94 7.78
C SER A 246 -7.79 4.11 8.33
N ILE A 247 -6.90 3.66 7.46
CA ILE A 247 -5.73 2.85 7.83
C ILE A 247 -4.45 3.45 7.28
N LEU A 248 -3.38 3.37 8.07
CA LEU A 248 -2.03 3.55 7.57
C LEU A 248 -1.57 2.23 6.94
N PRO A 249 -1.21 2.22 5.64
CA PRO A 249 -0.73 1.02 4.97
C PRO A 249 0.47 0.39 5.67
N GLY A 250 0.69 -0.92 5.49
CA GLY A 250 1.87 -1.61 5.99
C GLY A 250 3.17 -1.03 5.43
N LEU A 251 4.28 -1.16 6.14
CA LEU A 251 5.59 -0.62 5.75
C LEU A 251 6.01 -1.00 4.31
N TYR A 252 5.62 -2.19 3.86
CA TYR A 252 5.89 -2.69 2.50
C TYR A 252 5.07 -2.00 1.40
N GLN A 253 4.00 -1.27 1.75
CA GLN A 253 3.13 -0.52 0.83
C GLN A 253 3.47 0.98 0.81
N LEU A 254 4.27 1.45 1.77
CA LEU A 254 4.68 2.85 1.87
C LEU A 254 5.82 3.13 0.89
N ILE A 255 5.60 4.05 -0.04
CA ILE A 255 6.66 4.57 -0.92
C ILE A 255 7.65 5.32 -0.03
N ASN A 256 8.93 4.94 -0.10
CA ASN A 256 10.03 5.49 0.72
C ASN A 256 9.90 5.27 2.24
N SER A 257 9.05 4.36 2.70
CA SER A 257 8.82 4.06 4.13
C SER A 257 8.46 5.29 4.99
N GLU A 258 7.93 6.35 4.38
CA GLU A 258 7.53 7.57 5.10
C GLU A 258 6.09 7.47 5.61
N VAL A 259 5.91 7.67 6.91
CA VAL A 259 4.61 7.74 7.57
C VAL A 259 4.11 9.18 7.49
N THR A 260 3.02 9.41 6.75
CA THR A 260 2.40 10.73 6.57
C THR A 260 0.87 10.64 6.65
N VAL A 261 0.18 11.75 6.93
CA VAL A 261 -1.29 11.82 6.85
C VAL A 261 -1.79 11.59 5.43
N SER A 262 -1.02 11.98 4.42
CA SER A 262 -1.34 11.72 3.02
C SER A 262 -1.25 10.24 2.64
N ALA A 263 -0.56 9.42 3.41
CA ALA A 263 -0.51 7.96 3.24
C ALA A 263 -1.74 7.25 3.84
N LEU A 264 -2.58 7.95 4.62
CA LEU A 264 -3.84 7.38 5.12
C LEU A 264 -4.79 7.13 3.96
N ARG A 265 -5.33 5.92 3.89
CA ARG A 265 -6.40 5.56 2.96
C ARG A 265 -7.61 5.01 3.72
N GLU A 266 -8.75 5.02 3.08
CA GLU A 266 -9.92 4.31 3.62
C GLU A 266 -9.62 2.80 3.73
N VAL A 267 -10.24 2.15 4.72
CA VAL A 267 -10.15 0.70 4.87
C VAL A 267 -10.87 0.05 3.68
N GLU A 268 -10.15 -0.77 2.95
CA GLU A 268 -10.70 -1.53 1.84
C GLU A 268 -11.09 -2.94 2.27
N ILE A 269 -11.86 -3.62 1.44
CA ILE A 269 -12.33 -4.98 1.74
C ILE A 269 -11.16 -5.97 1.88
N GLU A 270 -10.07 -5.72 1.20
CA GLU A 270 -8.82 -6.49 1.27
C GLU A 270 -8.23 -6.53 2.68
N ASP A 271 -8.36 -5.42 3.43
CA ASP A 271 -7.86 -5.33 4.80
C ASP A 271 -8.65 -6.24 5.77
N LEU A 272 -9.91 -6.56 5.43
CA LEU A 272 -10.78 -7.44 6.23
C LEU A 272 -10.54 -8.93 5.98
N LEU A 273 -9.91 -9.30 4.87
CA LEU A 273 -9.64 -10.71 4.59
C LEU A 273 -8.60 -11.31 5.55
N GLY A 274 -7.76 -10.48 6.18
CA GLY A 274 -6.75 -10.92 7.14
C GLY A 274 -5.69 -11.85 6.52
N ARG A 275 -5.46 -11.75 5.19
CA ARG A 275 -4.45 -12.55 4.49
C ARG A 275 -3.08 -11.92 4.64
N GLU A 276 -2.06 -12.75 4.85
CA GLU A 276 -0.68 -12.29 4.79
C GLU A 276 -0.28 -11.99 3.35
N PRO A 277 0.40 -10.87 3.10
CA PRO A 277 0.99 -10.62 1.80
C PRO A 277 1.94 -11.75 1.43
N VAL A 278 1.77 -12.31 0.23
CA VAL A 278 2.68 -13.33 -0.28
C VAL A 278 4.03 -12.70 -0.56
N LYS A 279 5.08 -13.22 0.08
CA LYS A 279 6.45 -12.90 -0.29
C LYS A 279 6.82 -13.82 -1.46
N ALA A 280 6.79 -13.29 -2.68
CA ALA A 280 7.21 -14.04 -3.85
C ALA A 280 8.68 -14.48 -3.70
N ASN A 281 9.00 -15.67 -4.19
CA ASN A 281 10.38 -16.13 -4.26
C ASN A 281 11.11 -15.42 -5.41
N LEU A 282 11.58 -14.19 -5.13
CA LEU A 282 12.29 -13.33 -6.08
C LEU A 282 13.40 -14.04 -6.88
N PRO A 283 14.33 -14.81 -6.23
CA PRO A 283 15.37 -15.51 -6.96
C PRO A 283 14.81 -16.49 -8.02
N SER A 284 13.77 -17.23 -7.70
CA SER A 284 13.15 -18.19 -8.63
C SER A 284 12.53 -17.49 -9.84
N ILE A 285 11.83 -16.36 -9.62
CA ILE A 285 11.22 -15.59 -10.71
C ILE A 285 12.30 -14.92 -11.57
N MET A 286 13.30 -14.30 -10.95
CA MET A 286 14.42 -13.68 -11.68
C MET A 286 15.18 -14.67 -12.55
N SER A 287 15.31 -15.92 -12.11
CA SER A 287 16.10 -16.94 -12.83
C SER A 287 15.58 -17.22 -14.25
N TYR A 288 14.29 -17.01 -14.49
CA TYR A 288 13.71 -17.28 -15.82
C TYR A 288 13.21 -16.04 -16.57
N VAL A 289 12.94 -14.92 -15.89
CA VAL A 289 12.40 -13.67 -16.51
C VAL A 289 13.51 -12.70 -16.91
N LYS A 290 14.58 -12.58 -16.11
CA LYS A 290 15.66 -11.63 -16.35
C LYS A 290 16.32 -11.85 -17.71
N ASP A 291 16.58 -10.75 -18.42
CA ASP A 291 17.22 -10.72 -19.74
C ASP A 291 16.47 -11.52 -20.83
N ARG A 292 15.15 -11.75 -20.67
CA ARG A 292 14.28 -12.47 -21.59
C ARG A 292 13.31 -11.55 -22.30
N VAL A 293 12.89 -11.95 -23.50
CA VAL A 293 11.76 -11.35 -24.20
C VAL A 293 10.48 -11.99 -23.68
N VAL A 294 9.64 -11.20 -23.03
CA VAL A 294 8.42 -11.67 -22.37
C VAL A 294 7.20 -11.11 -23.06
N PHE A 295 6.26 -11.97 -23.44
CA PHE A 295 4.96 -11.59 -23.93
C PHE A 295 3.90 -11.70 -22.84
N VAL A 296 3.02 -10.71 -22.76
CA VAL A 296 1.83 -10.76 -21.92
C VAL A 296 0.62 -10.46 -22.81
N THR A 297 -0.17 -11.50 -23.09
CA THR A 297 -1.42 -11.34 -23.85
C THR A 297 -2.57 -11.07 -22.88
N GLY A 298 -3.47 -10.15 -23.24
CA GLY A 298 -4.46 -9.61 -22.31
C GLY A 298 -3.84 -8.69 -21.26
N GLY A 299 -2.73 -8.01 -21.62
CA GLY A 299 -1.94 -7.20 -20.69
C GLY A 299 -2.61 -5.91 -20.23
N GLY A 300 -3.70 -5.47 -20.85
CA GLY A 300 -4.59 -4.40 -20.35
C GLY A 300 -5.62 -4.87 -19.34
N GLY A 301 -5.86 -6.19 -19.20
CA GLY A 301 -6.79 -6.75 -18.22
C GLY A 301 -6.26 -6.66 -16.78
N SER A 302 -7.13 -6.92 -15.81
CA SER A 302 -6.78 -6.83 -14.37
C SER A 302 -5.61 -7.72 -13.95
N ILE A 303 -5.54 -8.96 -14.44
CA ILE A 303 -4.45 -9.90 -14.17
C ILE A 303 -3.25 -9.58 -15.05
N GLY A 304 -3.45 -9.38 -16.37
CA GLY A 304 -2.36 -9.12 -17.30
C GLY A 304 -1.58 -7.84 -16.99
N SER A 305 -2.26 -6.76 -16.60
CA SER A 305 -1.60 -5.50 -16.21
C SER A 305 -0.74 -5.68 -14.96
N GLU A 306 -1.19 -6.46 -13.99
CA GLU A 306 -0.40 -6.74 -12.79
C GLU A 306 0.78 -7.68 -13.10
N ILE A 307 0.61 -8.65 -14.01
CA ILE A 307 1.74 -9.45 -14.54
C ILE A 307 2.80 -8.50 -15.14
N CYS A 308 2.38 -7.54 -15.97
CA CYS A 308 3.28 -6.55 -16.57
C CYS A 308 4.02 -5.71 -15.51
N ARG A 309 3.31 -5.23 -14.46
CA ARG A 309 3.90 -4.46 -13.35
C ARG A 309 4.96 -5.27 -12.60
N GLN A 310 4.65 -6.52 -12.29
CA GLN A 310 5.58 -7.36 -11.55
C GLN A 310 6.78 -7.77 -12.41
N ILE A 311 6.57 -8.17 -13.67
CA ILE A 311 7.64 -8.52 -14.61
C ILE A 311 8.60 -7.35 -14.83
N ALA A 312 8.09 -6.12 -14.95
CA ALA A 312 8.92 -4.92 -15.12
C ALA A 312 9.99 -4.76 -14.04
N ARG A 313 9.72 -5.23 -12.81
CA ARG A 313 10.66 -5.21 -11.67
C ARG A 313 11.82 -6.21 -11.81
N TYR A 314 11.66 -7.24 -12.65
CA TYR A 314 12.62 -8.32 -12.83
C TYR A 314 13.55 -8.14 -14.04
N GLN A 315 13.62 -6.94 -14.59
CA GLN A 315 14.54 -6.55 -15.67
C GLN A 315 14.48 -7.48 -16.89
N PRO A 316 13.31 -7.67 -17.53
CA PRO A 316 13.24 -8.39 -18.79
C PRO A 316 14.03 -7.65 -19.86
N LYS A 317 14.57 -8.37 -20.86
CA LYS A 317 15.21 -7.76 -22.02
C LYS A 317 14.22 -6.89 -22.81
N LYS A 318 12.99 -7.38 -22.96
CA LYS A 318 11.88 -6.69 -23.61
C LYS A 318 10.55 -7.19 -23.05
N LEU A 319 9.61 -6.31 -22.81
CA LEU A 319 8.23 -6.64 -22.47
C LEU A 319 7.30 -6.25 -23.62
N VAL A 320 6.59 -7.22 -24.18
CA VAL A 320 5.60 -7.00 -25.24
C VAL A 320 4.20 -7.28 -24.69
N ILE A 321 3.36 -6.27 -24.70
CA ILE A 321 1.95 -6.33 -24.30
C ILE A 321 1.09 -6.49 -25.54
N ILE A 322 0.23 -7.50 -25.56
CA ILE A 322 -0.73 -7.77 -26.64
C ILE A 322 -2.14 -7.71 -26.05
N ASP A 323 -2.96 -6.79 -26.51
CA ASP A 323 -4.36 -6.65 -26.07
C ASP A 323 -5.23 -6.19 -27.23
N ASN A 324 -6.52 -6.48 -27.22
CA ASN A 324 -7.46 -5.98 -28.22
C ASN A 324 -8.16 -4.69 -27.80
N TYR A 325 -8.06 -4.29 -26.52
CA TYR A 325 -8.69 -3.08 -25.98
C TYR A 325 -7.65 -1.99 -25.74
N GLU A 326 -7.64 -0.98 -26.61
CA GLU A 326 -6.63 0.07 -26.65
C GLU A 326 -6.53 0.91 -25.37
N ASN A 327 -7.67 1.25 -24.75
CA ASN A 327 -7.67 2.17 -23.61
C ASN A 327 -6.91 1.56 -22.41
N ASN A 328 -7.22 0.32 -22.03
CA ASN A 328 -6.53 -0.34 -20.94
C ASN A 328 -5.04 -0.61 -21.27
N ALA A 329 -4.75 -0.96 -22.54
CA ALA A 329 -3.38 -1.15 -23.00
C ALA A 329 -2.58 0.17 -22.95
N TYR A 330 -3.21 1.29 -23.25
CA TYR A 330 -2.60 2.62 -23.14
C TYR A 330 -2.34 3.01 -21.69
N GLU A 331 -3.29 2.76 -20.79
CA GLU A 331 -3.13 3.06 -19.36
C GLU A 331 -1.90 2.36 -18.77
N ILE A 332 -1.77 1.03 -18.97
CA ILE A 332 -0.61 0.28 -18.47
C ILE A 332 0.69 0.71 -19.15
N GLN A 333 0.66 1.08 -20.44
CA GLN A 333 1.82 1.62 -21.15
C GLN A 333 2.32 2.91 -20.49
N MET A 334 1.42 3.86 -20.22
CA MET A 334 1.77 5.15 -19.61
C MET A 334 2.30 4.97 -18.19
N GLU A 335 1.69 4.05 -17.43
CA GLU A 335 2.14 3.72 -16.09
C GLU A 335 3.57 3.16 -16.10
N LEU A 336 3.84 2.15 -16.93
CA LEU A 336 5.15 1.49 -17.00
C LEU A 336 6.24 2.42 -17.53
N LYS A 337 5.97 3.25 -18.53
CA LYS A 337 6.92 4.27 -19.02
C LYS A 337 7.30 5.28 -17.93
N ARG A 338 6.39 5.60 -17.02
CA ARG A 338 6.65 6.51 -15.91
C ARG A 338 7.43 5.84 -14.78
N THR A 339 7.10 4.60 -14.44
CA THR A 339 7.67 3.89 -13.29
C THR A 339 8.96 3.13 -13.62
N HIS A 340 9.14 2.73 -14.88
CA HIS A 340 10.28 1.97 -15.39
C HIS A 340 10.72 2.55 -16.74
N PRO A 341 11.29 3.78 -16.77
CA PRO A 341 11.63 4.47 -18.01
C PRO A 341 12.70 3.76 -18.84
N GLU A 342 13.50 2.89 -18.22
CA GLU A 342 14.56 2.06 -18.86
C GLU A 342 14.02 0.77 -19.50
N LEU A 343 12.74 0.41 -19.25
CA LEU A 343 12.15 -0.80 -19.77
C LEU A 343 11.93 -0.72 -21.29
N ASP A 344 12.49 -1.66 -22.06
CA ASP A 344 12.16 -1.83 -23.47
C ASP A 344 10.73 -2.40 -23.59
N LEU A 345 9.75 -1.50 -23.69
CA LEU A 345 8.32 -1.81 -23.68
C LEU A 345 7.70 -1.61 -25.06
N LYS A 346 7.03 -2.64 -25.57
CA LYS A 346 6.19 -2.57 -26.77
C LYS A 346 4.73 -2.94 -26.43
N VAL A 347 3.79 -2.16 -26.93
CA VAL A 347 2.35 -2.44 -26.80
C VAL A 347 1.77 -2.59 -28.19
N LEU A 348 1.01 -3.67 -28.41
CA LEU A 348 0.40 -4.03 -29.68
C LEU A 348 -1.10 -4.27 -29.48
N ILE A 349 -1.91 -3.59 -30.30
CA ILE A 349 -3.38 -3.76 -30.28
C ILE A 349 -3.75 -4.80 -31.31
N VAL A 350 -3.99 -6.02 -30.81
CA VAL A 350 -4.26 -7.22 -31.65
C VAL A 350 -5.17 -8.18 -30.91
N SER A 351 -6.15 -8.75 -31.63
CA SER A 351 -6.94 -9.88 -31.14
C SER A 351 -6.16 -11.20 -31.33
N VAL A 352 -6.15 -12.04 -30.28
CA VAL A 352 -5.56 -13.40 -30.33
C VAL A 352 -6.24 -14.33 -31.32
N GLN A 353 -7.43 -13.98 -31.79
CA GLN A 353 -8.16 -14.71 -32.84
C GLN A 353 -7.54 -14.49 -34.24
N ASN A 354 -6.75 -13.42 -34.44
CA ASN A 354 -6.09 -13.13 -35.72
C ASN A 354 -4.74 -13.87 -35.79
N HIS A 355 -4.81 -15.13 -36.22
CA HIS A 355 -3.66 -16.01 -36.23
C HIS A 355 -2.50 -15.48 -37.09
N LEU A 356 -2.78 -14.92 -38.30
CA LEU A 356 -1.73 -14.38 -39.17
C LEU A 356 -0.97 -13.23 -38.50
N ARG A 357 -1.69 -12.34 -37.80
CA ARG A 357 -1.06 -11.24 -37.09
C ARG A 357 -0.25 -11.72 -35.87
N ILE A 358 -0.76 -12.73 -35.16
CA ILE A 358 -0.03 -13.36 -34.05
C ILE A 358 1.26 -14.04 -34.56
N HIS A 359 1.18 -14.81 -35.65
CA HIS A 359 2.33 -15.42 -36.28
C HIS A 359 3.44 -14.36 -36.58
N ASN A 360 3.10 -13.28 -37.29
CA ASN A 360 4.07 -12.23 -37.61
C ASN A 360 4.69 -11.59 -36.35
N ILE A 361 3.92 -11.41 -35.28
CA ILE A 361 4.42 -10.87 -34.01
C ILE A 361 5.41 -11.84 -33.35
N PHE A 362 5.17 -13.13 -33.37
CA PHE A 362 6.09 -14.13 -32.83
C PHE A 362 7.40 -14.15 -33.62
N GLU A 363 7.34 -14.08 -34.96
CA GLU A 363 8.52 -13.98 -35.81
C GLU A 363 9.33 -12.69 -35.60
N ASP A 364 8.63 -11.55 -35.45
CA ASP A 364 9.28 -10.25 -35.28
C ASP A 364 10.00 -10.11 -33.92
N TYR A 365 9.39 -10.60 -32.84
CA TYR A 365 9.85 -10.35 -31.46
C TYR A 365 10.48 -11.56 -30.78
N LYS A 366 10.27 -12.77 -31.26
CA LYS A 366 10.85 -14.04 -30.78
C LYS A 366 10.82 -14.17 -29.26
N PRO A 367 9.63 -14.33 -28.64
CA PRO A 367 9.51 -14.40 -27.20
C PRO A 367 10.19 -15.62 -26.61
N ASP A 368 10.85 -15.45 -25.46
CA ASP A 368 11.32 -16.56 -24.63
C ASP A 368 10.21 -17.12 -23.75
N ILE A 369 9.28 -16.24 -23.30
CA ILE A 369 8.23 -16.58 -22.32
C ILE A 369 6.93 -15.90 -22.74
N VAL A 370 5.81 -16.62 -22.58
CA VAL A 370 4.46 -16.13 -22.82
C VAL A 370 3.59 -16.30 -21.58
N PHE A 371 3.01 -15.20 -21.09
CA PHE A 371 1.92 -15.22 -20.12
C PHE A 371 0.60 -14.93 -20.85
N HIS A 372 -0.30 -15.93 -20.87
CA HIS A 372 -1.56 -15.83 -21.59
C HIS A 372 -2.72 -15.57 -20.64
N ALA A 373 -3.16 -14.29 -20.55
CA ALA A 373 -4.23 -13.83 -19.66
C ALA A 373 -5.51 -13.37 -20.39
N VAL A 374 -5.62 -13.65 -21.70
CA VAL A 374 -6.82 -13.33 -22.48
C VAL A 374 -7.95 -14.30 -22.14
N ALA A 375 -9.11 -13.77 -21.79
CA ALA A 375 -10.36 -14.54 -21.74
C ALA A 375 -11.59 -13.63 -21.65
N HIS A 376 -12.69 -14.04 -22.28
CA HIS A 376 -14.02 -13.61 -21.92
C HIS A 376 -14.45 -14.35 -20.65
N LYS A 377 -14.72 -13.63 -19.54
CA LYS A 377 -14.89 -14.21 -18.20
C LYS A 377 -16.29 -14.07 -17.59
N HIS A 378 -17.16 -13.24 -18.19
CA HIS A 378 -18.50 -12.99 -17.65
C HIS A 378 -19.44 -14.13 -18.02
N VAL A 379 -19.76 -14.98 -17.03
CA VAL A 379 -20.59 -16.17 -17.22
C VAL A 379 -21.92 -15.85 -17.90
N PRO A 380 -22.76 -14.90 -17.47
CA PRO A 380 -24.03 -14.64 -18.13
C PRO A 380 -23.90 -14.26 -19.62
N LEU A 381 -22.94 -13.37 -19.93
CA LEU A 381 -22.71 -12.92 -21.31
C LEU A 381 -22.24 -14.08 -22.21
N MET A 382 -21.42 -14.99 -21.67
CA MET A 382 -20.92 -16.13 -22.42
C MET A 382 -22.01 -17.23 -22.59
N GLU A 383 -22.91 -17.33 -21.63
CA GLU A 383 -24.08 -18.18 -21.81
C GLU A 383 -24.99 -17.71 -22.99
N ASP A 384 -25.09 -16.42 -23.19
CA ASP A 384 -25.79 -15.81 -24.33
C ASP A 384 -24.96 -15.82 -25.63
N SER A 385 -23.63 -15.93 -25.53
CA SER A 385 -22.69 -15.87 -26.68
C SER A 385 -21.69 -17.04 -26.64
N PRO A 386 -22.13 -18.29 -26.74
CA PRO A 386 -21.25 -19.45 -26.58
C PRO A 386 -20.17 -19.55 -27.67
N HIS A 387 -20.47 -19.16 -28.91
CA HIS A 387 -19.52 -19.17 -30.02
C HIS A 387 -18.36 -18.18 -29.76
N ASP A 388 -18.66 -17.00 -29.27
CA ASP A 388 -17.62 -16.02 -28.96
C ASP A 388 -16.74 -16.44 -27.77
N ALA A 389 -17.32 -17.15 -26.77
CA ALA A 389 -16.55 -17.77 -25.71
C ALA A 389 -15.52 -18.76 -26.26
N ILE A 390 -15.94 -19.62 -27.20
CA ILE A 390 -15.08 -20.62 -27.83
C ILE A 390 -14.06 -19.97 -28.77
N LYS A 391 -14.48 -19.08 -29.69
CA LYS A 391 -13.58 -18.38 -30.60
C LYS A 391 -12.46 -17.64 -29.84
N ASN A 392 -12.83 -16.87 -28.83
CA ASN A 392 -11.86 -16.05 -28.10
C ASN A 392 -11.02 -16.87 -27.12
N ASN A 393 -11.67 -17.70 -26.26
CA ASN A 393 -10.95 -18.37 -25.20
C ASN A 393 -10.19 -19.60 -25.75
N VAL A 394 -10.87 -20.47 -26.48
CA VAL A 394 -10.28 -21.73 -26.95
C VAL A 394 -9.34 -21.47 -28.13
N PHE A 395 -9.86 -20.91 -29.24
CA PHE A 395 -9.04 -20.72 -30.44
C PHE A 395 -8.04 -19.59 -30.31
N GLY A 396 -8.33 -18.57 -29.50
CA GLY A 396 -7.31 -17.59 -29.11
C GLY A 396 -6.15 -18.21 -28.35
N THR A 397 -6.43 -19.14 -27.40
CA THR A 397 -5.38 -19.89 -26.69
C THR A 397 -4.65 -20.85 -27.63
N PHE A 398 -5.38 -21.54 -28.53
CA PHE A 398 -4.79 -22.44 -29.50
C PHE A 398 -3.80 -21.74 -30.43
N ASN A 399 -4.14 -20.55 -30.97
CA ASN A 399 -3.26 -19.76 -31.81
C ASN A 399 -1.98 -19.37 -31.07
N ILE A 400 -2.10 -18.83 -29.85
CA ILE A 400 -0.93 -18.42 -29.05
C ILE A 400 -0.06 -19.63 -28.69
N ALA A 401 -0.67 -20.75 -28.29
CA ALA A 401 0.08 -21.94 -27.89
C ALA A 401 0.80 -22.59 -29.09
N LYS A 402 0.14 -22.65 -30.26
CA LYS A 402 0.74 -23.15 -31.48
C LYS A 402 1.94 -22.31 -31.91
N GLU A 403 1.79 -20.99 -31.94
CA GLU A 403 2.89 -20.08 -32.31
C GLU A 403 4.04 -20.12 -31.29
N ALA A 404 3.73 -20.29 -30.01
CA ALA A 404 4.74 -20.48 -28.97
C ALA A 404 5.60 -21.72 -29.24
N GLY A 405 4.96 -22.86 -29.57
CA GLY A 405 5.69 -24.08 -29.94
C GLY A 405 6.51 -23.92 -31.21
N MET A 406 5.91 -23.40 -32.27
CA MET A 406 6.59 -23.21 -33.57
C MET A 406 7.77 -22.25 -33.51
N SER A 407 7.68 -21.21 -32.67
CA SER A 407 8.75 -20.21 -32.47
C SER A 407 9.79 -20.61 -31.43
N GLY A 408 9.67 -21.79 -30.81
CA GLY A 408 10.63 -22.28 -29.81
C GLY A 408 10.60 -21.49 -28.50
N VAL A 409 9.44 -20.99 -28.10
CA VAL A 409 9.23 -20.37 -26.78
C VAL A 409 9.60 -21.39 -25.69
N LYS A 410 10.35 -20.96 -24.68
CA LYS A 410 10.77 -21.86 -23.60
C LYS A 410 9.62 -22.24 -22.69
N ARG A 411 8.76 -21.26 -22.36
CA ARG A 411 7.69 -21.45 -21.39
C ARG A 411 6.45 -20.62 -21.72
N MET A 412 5.29 -21.27 -21.65
CA MET A 412 3.98 -20.62 -21.75
C MET A 412 3.14 -20.89 -20.52
N VAL A 413 2.68 -19.82 -19.85
CA VAL A 413 1.83 -19.87 -18.65
C VAL A 413 0.42 -19.39 -19.01
N LEU A 414 -0.55 -20.29 -18.96
CA LEU A 414 -1.97 -19.99 -19.16
C LEU A 414 -2.63 -19.60 -17.82
N ILE A 415 -3.31 -18.48 -17.79
CA ILE A 415 -4.17 -18.10 -16.67
C ILE A 415 -5.48 -18.86 -16.78
N SER A 416 -5.78 -19.73 -15.80
CA SER A 416 -7.02 -20.51 -15.70
C SER A 416 -7.84 -20.10 -14.46
N THR A 417 -8.89 -20.85 -14.16
CA THR A 417 -9.89 -20.51 -13.14
C THR A 417 -10.44 -21.77 -12.45
N ASP A 418 -10.94 -21.59 -11.21
CA ASP A 418 -11.74 -22.58 -10.48
C ASP A 418 -12.97 -23.07 -11.26
N LYS A 419 -13.53 -22.22 -12.14
CA LYS A 419 -14.72 -22.55 -12.96
C LYS A 419 -14.46 -23.56 -14.08
N ALA A 420 -13.19 -23.87 -14.34
CA ALA A 420 -12.79 -24.96 -15.24
C ALA A 420 -13.02 -26.37 -14.62
N VAL A 421 -13.24 -26.42 -13.30
CA VAL A 421 -13.50 -27.66 -12.55
C VAL A 421 -14.98 -27.98 -12.59
N ARG A 422 -15.37 -29.16 -13.12
CA ARG A 422 -16.79 -29.57 -13.29
C ARG A 422 -17.66 -28.41 -13.77
N PRO A 423 -17.41 -27.85 -14.98
CA PRO A 423 -18.03 -26.61 -15.40
C PRO A 423 -19.55 -26.75 -15.56
N THR A 424 -20.30 -25.77 -15.09
CA THR A 424 -21.76 -25.63 -15.22
C THR A 424 -22.16 -24.55 -16.21
N ASN A 425 -21.19 -23.96 -16.88
CA ASN A 425 -21.36 -22.87 -17.83
C ASN A 425 -20.30 -22.95 -18.94
N ILE A 426 -20.64 -22.34 -20.11
CA ILE A 426 -19.77 -22.36 -21.28
C ILE A 426 -18.41 -21.68 -21.08
N MET A 427 -18.37 -20.63 -20.28
CA MET A 427 -17.13 -19.94 -19.96
C MET A 427 -16.15 -20.87 -19.19
N GLY A 428 -16.63 -21.58 -18.18
CA GLY A 428 -15.84 -22.55 -17.44
C GLY A 428 -15.41 -23.73 -18.35
N ALA A 429 -16.33 -24.26 -19.18
CA ALA A 429 -16.01 -25.29 -20.14
C ALA A 429 -14.95 -24.83 -21.15
N SER A 430 -15.05 -23.60 -21.69
CA SER A 430 -14.03 -23.05 -22.60
C SER A 430 -12.64 -22.97 -21.94
N LYS A 431 -12.57 -22.59 -20.67
CA LYS A 431 -11.28 -22.54 -19.92
C LYS A 431 -10.74 -23.97 -19.67
N ARG A 432 -11.61 -24.96 -19.41
CA ARG A 432 -11.16 -26.35 -19.32
C ARG A 432 -10.59 -26.85 -20.65
N ILE A 433 -11.21 -26.49 -21.79
CA ILE A 433 -10.66 -26.82 -23.11
C ILE A 433 -9.32 -26.11 -23.33
N CYS A 434 -9.15 -24.86 -22.88
CA CYS A 434 -7.84 -24.16 -22.94
C CYS A 434 -6.75 -24.95 -22.19
N GLU A 435 -7.05 -25.50 -21.00
CA GLU A 435 -6.11 -26.38 -20.28
C GLU A 435 -5.75 -27.62 -21.09
N MET A 436 -6.75 -28.25 -21.74
CA MET A 436 -6.50 -29.40 -22.63
C MET A 436 -5.67 -29.00 -23.86
N VAL A 437 -5.90 -27.82 -24.45
CA VAL A 437 -5.08 -27.28 -25.55
C VAL A 437 -3.62 -27.20 -25.17
N ILE A 438 -3.29 -26.62 -24.02
CA ILE A 438 -1.88 -26.51 -23.63
C ILE A 438 -1.23 -27.85 -23.29
N GLN A 439 -1.98 -28.80 -22.73
CA GLN A 439 -1.51 -30.16 -22.52
C GLN A 439 -1.26 -30.88 -23.84
N TYR A 440 -2.17 -30.73 -24.83
CA TYR A 440 -1.99 -31.22 -26.18
C TYR A 440 -0.75 -30.62 -26.86
N MET A 441 -0.56 -29.29 -26.77
CA MET A 441 0.61 -28.63 -27.35
C MET A 441 1.92 -29.07 -26.65
N ASN A 442 1.88 -29.34 -25.36
CA ASN A 442 3.03 -29.87 -24.62
C ASN A 442 3.46 -31.27 -25.11
N SER A 443 2.54 -32.05 -25.68
CA SER A 443 2.89 -33.34 -26.31
C SER A 443 3.50 -33.20 -27.70
N LEU A 444 3.36 -32.03 -28.35
CA LEU A 444 3.81 -31.79 -29.74
C LEU A 444 5.11 -30.97 -29.82
N TYR A 445 5.42 -30.13 -28.81
CA TYR A 445 6.52 -29.18 -28.84
C TYR A 445 7.33 -29.25 -27.55
N ASP A 446 8.59 -28.79 -27.63
CA ASP A 446 9.51 -28.74 -26.49
C ASP A 446 9.23 -27.56 -25.52
N THR A 447 8.26 -26.71 -25.83
CA THR A 447 7.83 -25.61 -24.95
C THR A 447 7.19 -26.17 -23.68
N GLU A 448 7.59 -25.66 -22.52
CA GLU A 448 6.98 -25.99 -21.23
C GLU A 448 5.63 -25.27 -21.09
N TYR A 449 4.54 -25.96 -21.37
CA TYR A 449 3.18 -25.42 -21.25
C TYR A 449 2.59 -25.74 -19.89
N VAL A 450 2.13 -24.70 -19.17
CA VAL A 450 1.48 -24.87 -17.87
C VAL A 450 0.25 -23.98 -17.74
N ALA A 451 -0.71 -24.40 -16.92
CA ALA A 451 -1.85 -23.59 -16.52
C ALA A 451 -1.79 -23.29 -15.02
N VAL A 452 -2.38 -22.16 -14.61
CA VAL A 452 -2.53 -21.79 -13.20
C VAL A 452 -3.98 -21.49 -12.91
N ARG A 453 -4.62 -22.34 -12.08
CA ARG A 453 -5.99 -22.21 -11.60
C ARG A 453 -6.02 -21.40 -10.30
N PHE A 454 -6.90 -20.41 -10.22
CA PHE A 454 -7.26 -19.72 -8.99
C PHE A 454 -8.71 -19.24 -9.04
N GLY A 455 -9.27 -18.92 -7.88
CA GLY A 455 -10.64 -18.44 -7.74
C GLY A 455 -10.80 -16.95 -8.05
N ASN A 456 -11.71 -16.26 -7.34
CA ASN A 456 -11.95 -14.87 -7.62
C ASN A 456 -10.82 -13.98 -7.10
N VAL A 457 -10.55 -12.89 -7.82
CA VAL A 457 -9.64 -11.85 -7.37
C VAL A 457 -10.43 -10.58 -7.04
N LEU A 458 -10.04 -9.92 -5.94
CA LEU A 458 -10.70 -8.70 -5.48
C LEU A 458 -10.42 -7.54 -6.42
N GLY A 459 -11.43 -6.69 -6.59
CA GLY A 459 -11.29 -5.44 -7.35
C GLY A 459 -11.12 -5.59 -8.86
N SER A 460 -11.21 -6.81 -9.43
CA SER A 460 -11.12 -6.98 -10.89
C SER A 460 -12.32 -6.36 -11.61
N ASN A 461 -12.08 -5.83 -12.82
CA ASN A 461 -13.10 -5.17 -13.62
C ASN A 461 -14.35 -6.07 -13.80
N GLY A 462 -15.55 -5.48 -13.53
CA GLY A 462 -16.83 -6.17 -13.63
C GLY A 462 -17.08 -7.23 -12.55
N SER A 463 -16.26 -7.33 -11.51
CA SER A 463 -16.48 -8.23 -10.37
C SER A 463 -17.45 -7.64 -9.33
N VAL A 464 -17.78 -8.46 -8.32
CA VAL A 464 -18.77 -8.14 -7.29
C VAL A 464 -18.39 -6.89 -6.45
N VAL A 465 -17.11 -6.68 -6.15
CA VAL A 465 -16.65 -5.55 -5.31
C VAL A 465 -16.89 -4.19 -6.00
N PRO A 466 -16.45 -3.94 -7.25
CA PRO A 466 -16.81 -2.72 -7.98
C PRO A 466 -18.31 -2.53 -8.14
N LEU A 467 -19.08 -3.62 -8.36
CA LEU A 467 -20.53 -3.55 -8.46
C LEU A 467 -21.14 -3.04 -7.15
N PHE A 468 -20.78 -3.62 -6.00
CA PHE A 468 -21.28 -3.22 -4.70
C PHE A 468 -20.88 -1.77 -4.37
N LYS A 469 -19.63 -1.37 -4.63
CA LYS A 469 -19.20 0.04 -4.47
C LYS A 469 -20.10 1.00 -5.24
N LYS A 470 -20.42 0.67 -6.51
CA LYS A 470 -21.31 1.50 -7.35
C LYS A 470 -22.74 1.52 -6.82
N GLN A 471 -23.27 0.37 -6.40
CA GLN A 471 -24.64 0.28 -5.85
C GLN A 471 -24.76 1.06 -4.54
N ILE A 472 -23.79 0.95 -3.63
CA ILE A 472 -23.77 1.70 -2.36
C ILE A 472 -23.68 3.22 -2.65
N ALA A 473 -22.80 3.65 -3.55
CA ALA A 473 -22.66 5.05 -3.93
C ALA A 473 -23.94 5.66 -4.53
N ASN A 474 -24.78 4.82 -5.17
CA ASN A 474 -26.07 5.21 -5.74
C ASN A 474 -27.25 5.11 -4.74
N GLY A 475 -27.00 4.76 -3.47
CA GLY A 475 -28.05 4.61 -2.46
C GLY A 475 -28.72 3.24 -2.43
N GLY A 476 -28.14 2.23 -3.09
CA GLY A 476 -28.65 0.85 -3.13
C GLY A 476 -29.71 0.58 -4.21
N PRO A 477 -30.42 -0.57 -4.14
CA PRO A 477 -30.09 -1.71 -3.30
C PRO A 477 -28.79 -2.41 -3.71
N VAL A 478 -28.15 -3.10 -2.75
CA VAL A 478 -27.04 -4.03 -3.05
C VAL A 478 -27.63 -5.39 -3.42
N THR A 479 -27.28 -5.91 -4.61
CA THR A 479 -27.85 -7.16 -5.14
C THR A 479 -26.94 -8.34 -4.89
N VAL A 480 -27.44 -9.36 -4.19
CA VAL A 480 -26.76 -10.63 -3.92
C VAL A 480 -27.56 -11.76 -4.57
N THR A 481 -26.90 -12.68 -5.27
CA THR A 481 -27.60 -13.73 -6.02
C THR A 481 -28.21 -14.80 -5.13
N HIS A 482 -27.58 -15.13 -4.00
CA HIS A 482 -28.13 -16.09 -3.02
C HIS A 482 -27.56 -15.84 -1.62
N PRO A 483 -28.33 -16.01 -0.51
CA PRO A 483 -27.84 -15.79 0.85
C PRO A 483 -26.62 -16.64 1.24
N GLU A 484 -26.60 -17.90 0.76
CA GLU A 484 -25.55 -18.87 1.11
C GLU A 484 -24.43 -18.95 0.07
N ILE A 485 -24.41 -18.07 -0.93
CA ILE A 485 -23.35 -18.11 -1.95
C ILE A 485 -22.00 -17.76 -1.35
N ILE A 486 -21.02 -18.64 -1.59
CA ILE A 486 -19.65 -18.43 -1.15
C ILE A 486 -18.69 -18.35 -2.34
N ARG A 487 -17.62 -17.60 -2.16
CA ARG A 487 -16.50 -17.52 -3.12
C ARG A 487 -15.18 -17.44 -2.36
N TYR A 488 -14.13 -17.94 -3.00
CA TYR A 488 -12.77 -17.73 -2.55
C TYR A 488 -12.24 -16.42 -3.13
N PHE A 489 -11.51 -15.66 -2.33
CA PHE A 489 -10.93 -14.41 -2.78
C PHE A 489 -9.44 -14.32 -2.49
N MET A 490 -8.73 -13.71 -3.44
CA MET A 490 -7.32 -13.37 -3.35
C MET A 490 -7.11 -11.94 -3.87
N THR A 491 -6.07 -11.26 -3.43
CA THR A 491 -5.72 -9.96 -4.05
C THR A 491 -5.07 -10.20 -5.42
N ILE A 492 -5.21 -9.25 -6.34
CA ILE A 492 -4.59 -9.37 -7.67
C ILE A 492 -3.05 -9.48 -7.57
N PRO A 493 -2.35 -8.64 -6.77
CA PRO A 493 -0.90 -8.78 -6.60
C PRO A 493 -0.47 -10.14 -6.03
N GLU A 494 -1.23 -10.68 -5.08
CA GLU A 494 -0.98 -12.01 -4.51
C GLU A 494 -1.11 -13.10 -5.57
N ALA A 495 -2.22 -13.11 -6.31
CA ALA A 495 -2.46 -14.10 -7.37
C ALA A 495 -1.35 -14.08 -8.40
N VAL A 496 -0.97 -12.89 -8.87
CA VAL A 496 0.09 -12.73 -9.88
C VAL A 496 1.45 -13.16 -9.35
N SER A 497 1.80 -12.83 -8.10
CA SER A 497 3.05 -13.29 -7.50
C SER A 497 3.14 -14.82 -7.47
N LEU A 498 2.05 -15.50 -7.11
CA LEU A 498 1.99 -16.97 -7.13
C LEU A 498 1.99 -17.53 -8.56
N VAL A 499 1.35 -16.85 -9.53
CA VAL A 499 1.42 -17.24 -10.95
C VAL A 499 2.84 -17.20 -11.49
N LEU A 500 3.58 -16.12 -11.21
CA LEU A 500 4.97 -16.00 -11.61
C LEU A 500 5.85 -17.06 -10.94
N GLU A 501 5.59 -17.36 -9.67
CA GLU A 501 6.33 -18.41 -8.96
C GLU A 501 5.95 -19.82 -9.44
N ALA A 502 4.68 -20.09 -9.74
CA ALA A 502 4.25 -21.33 -10.40
C ALA A 502 4.93 -21.51 -11.77
N GLY A 503 5.05 -20.41 -12.52
CA GLY A 503 5.83 -20.40 -13.75
C GLY A 503 7.29 -20.83 -13.54
N ALA A 504 7.91 -20.53 -12.39
CA ALA A 504 9.27 -20.98 -12.11
C ALA A 504 9.39 -22.48 -11.82
N TYR A 505 8.30 -23.13 -11.45
CA TYR A 505 8.23 -24.59 -11.17
C TYR A 505 7.80 -25.42 -12.38
N ALA A 506 7.52 -24.77 -13.52
CA ALA A 506 7.05 -25.46 -14.73
C ALA A 506 8.09 -26.46 -15.25
N GLU A 507 7.65 -27.69 -15.51
CA GLU A 507 8.39 -28.77 -16.16
C GLU A 507 7.71 -29.20 -17.47
N GLY A 508 6.43 -28.80 -17.64
CA GLY A 508 5.60 -29.01 -18.84
C GLY A 508 4.40 -29.94 -18.60
N GLY A 509 3.20 -29.47 -18.93
CA GLY A 509 1.93 -30.20 -18.81
C GLY A 509 1.22 -30.01 -17.47
N GLU A 510 1.81 -29.31 -16.48
CA GLU A 510 1.22 -29.15 -15.17
C GLU A 510 0.04 -28.17 -15.18
N ILE A 511 -0.94 -28.46 -14.31
CA ILE A 511 -1.96 -27.51 -13.90
C ILE A 511 -1.71 -27.16 -12.45
N PHE A 512 -1.14 -25.98 -12.23
CA PHE A 512 -0.94 -25.44 -10.89
C PHE A 512 -2.25 -24.92 -10.31
N ILE A 513 -2.43 -25.09 -8.99
CA ILE A 513 -3.62 -24.68 -8.25
C ILE A 513 -3.16 -23.84 -7.07
N LEU A 514 -3.67 -22.61 -7.01
CA LEU A 514 -3.33 -21.70 -5.92
C LEU A 514 -4.23 -21.94 -4.72
N ASP A 515 -3.63 -21.91 -3.52
CA ASP A 515 -4.37 -21.92 -2.26
C ASP A 515 -5.16 -20.63 -2.08
N MET A 516 -6.46 -20.74 -2.15
CA MET A 516 -7.38 -19.61 -2.03
C MET A 516 -7.71 -19.24 -0.57
N GLY A 517 -7.24 -20.01 0.41
CA GLY A 517 -7.55 -19.82 1.85
C GLY A 517 -9.03 -20.02 2.16
N GLU A 518 -9.54 -19.26 3.13
CA GLU A 518 -10.90 -19.41 3.63
C GLU A 518 -11.96 -18.87 2.67
N PRO A 519 -13.10 -19.57 2.52
CA PRO A 519 -14.22 -19.11 1.71
C PRO A 519 -14.93 -17.91 2.37
N VAL A 520 -15.47 -17.01 1.55
CA VAL A 520 -16.17 -15.80 1.98
C VAL A 520 -17.62 -15.83 1.50
N LYS A 521 -18.59 -15.65 2.41
CA LYS A 521 -20.00 -15.45 2.05
C LYS A 521 -20.16 -14.08 1.38
N ILE A 522 -20.79 -14.05 0.20
CA ILE A 522 -21.00 -12.81 -0.55
C ILE A 522 -21.94 -11.86 0.21
N LEU A 523 -22.89 -12.40 0.97
CA LEU A 523 -23.73 -11.60 1.85
C LEU A 523 -22.94 -10.86 2.92
N ASP A 524 -21.96 -11.51 3.54
CA ASP A 524 -21.10 -10.87 4.55
C ASP A 524 -20.17 -9.84 3.92
N LEU A 525 -19.68 -10.10 2.71
CA LEU A 525 -18.94 -9.14 1.90
C LEU A 525 -19.78 -7.86 1.67
N ALA A 526 -21.05 -8.01 1.24
CA ALA A 526 -21.97 -6.91 1.02
C ALA A 526 -22.20 -6.09 2.29
N LYS A 527 -22.53 -6.77 3.41
CA LYS A 527 -22.72 -6.12 4.71
C LYS A 527 -21.47 -5.35 5.16
N ASN A 528 -20.29 -5.94 4.99
CA ASN A 528 -19.03 -5.31 5.35
C ASN A 528 -18.76 -4.06 4.50
N MET A 529 -19.02 -4.10 3.20
CA MET A 529 -18.83 -2.94 2.31
C MET A 529 -19.78 -1.79 2.65
N ILE A 530 -21.04 -2.08 2.97
CA ILE A 530 -22.00 -1.07 3.41
C ILE A 530 -21.51 -0.41 4.71
N ARG A 531 -21.09 -1.20 5.70
CA ARG A 531 -20.55 -0.68 6.97
C ARG A 531 -19.27 0.13 6.81
N LEU A 532 -18.36 -0.30 5.94
CA LEU A 532 -17.14 0.47 5.62
C LEU A 532 -17.45 1.84 4.98
N SER A 533 -18.61 1.95 4.31
CA SER A 533 -19.09 3.23 3.76
C SER A 533 -19.79 4.11 4.81
N GLY A 534 -19.82 3.69 6.10
CA GLY A 534 -20.46 4.42 7.20
C GLY A 534 -21.99 4.29 7.20
N LEU A 535 -22.53 3.26 6.55
CA LEU A 535 -23.97 3.03 6.37
C LEU A 535 -24.39 1.73 7.05
N THR A 536 -25.67 1.62 7.43
CA THR A 536 -26.26 0.46 8.11
C THR A 536 -26.94 -0.46 7.10
N PRO A 537 -26.52 -1.77 7.03
CA PRO A 537 -27.19 -2.74 6.17
C PRO A 537 -28.64 -2.96 6.58
N GLY A 538 -29.57 -2.84 5.64
CA GLY A 538 -31.02 -3.04 5.86
C GLY A 538 -31.77 -1.81 6.33
N GLU A 539 -31.08 -0.76 6.80
CA GLU A 539 -31.67 0.53 7.19
C GLU A 539 -31.36 1.61 6.12
N ASP A 540 -30.04 1.89 5.92
CA ASP A 540 -29.61 2.89 4.93
C ASP A 540 -29.52 2.30 3.53
N ILE A 541 -29.06 1.03 3.43
CA ILE A 541 -28.89 0.31 2.15
C ILE A 541 -29.55 -1.06 2.26
N GLU A 542 -30.56 -1.28 1.43
CA GLU A 542 -31.22 -2.58 1.31
C GLU A 542 -30.33 -3.60 0.60
N ILE A 543 -30.40 -4.88 1.05
CA ILE A 543 -29.77 -6.02 0.36
C ILE A 543 -30.87 -6.84 -0.28
N GLN A 544 -30.86 -6.92 -1.61
CA GLN A 544 -31.87 -7.63 -2.41
C GLN A 544 -31.29 -8.95 -2.93
N PHE A 545 -32.06 -10.05 -2.82
CA PHE A 545 -31.70 -11.35 -3.37
C PHE A 545 -32.34 -11.52 -4.76
N THR A 546 -31.49 -11.76 -5.79
CA THR A 546 -31.93 -11.81 -7.19
C THR A 546 -32.10 -13.24 -7.74
N GLY A 547 -31.72 -14.26 -6.98
CA GLY A 547 -31.62 -15.64 -7.46
C GLY A 547 -30.29 -15.92 -8.18
N LEU A 548 -29.91 -17.21 -8.24
CA LEU A 548 -28.71 -17.64 -8.98
C LEU A 548 -28.90 -17.39 -10.47
N ARG A 549 -27.86 -16.85 -11.12
CA ARG A 549 -27.84 -16.63 -12.57
C ARG A 549 -27.65 -17.96 -13.34
N PRO A 550 -28.03 -18.04 -14.62
CA PRO A 550 -27.76 -19.21 -15.45
C PRO A 550 -26.27 -19.61 -15.41
N GLY A 551 -25.98 -20.88 -15.14
CA GLY A 551 -24.62 -21.40 -15.04
C GLY A 551 -23.84 -21.02 -13.75
N GLU A 552 -24.42 -20.27 -12.81
CA GLU A 552 -23.79 -19.91 -11.57
C GLU A 552 -23.89 -21.03 -10.53
N LYS A 553 -22.74 -21.39 -9.92
CA LYS A 553 -22.68 -22.35 -8.80
C LYS A 553 -22.89 -21.66 -7.46
N LEU A 554 -23.53 -22.38 -6.52
CA LEU A 554 -23.60 -21.91 -5.12
C LEU A 554 -22.22 -21.93 -4.45
N TYR A 555 -21.43 -22.98 -4.73
CA TYR A 555 -20.07 -23.21 -4.25
C TYR A 555 -19.15 -23.48 -5.43
N GLU A 556 -17.95 -22.90 -5.45
CA GLU A 556 -16.93 -23.17 -6.46
C GLU A 556 -15.92 -24.20 -5.93
N GLU A 557 -15.42 -25.04 -6.81
CA GLU A 557 -14.45 -26.10 -6.50
C GLU A 557 -13.10 -25.76 -7.13
N LEU A 558 -12.01 -25.99 -6.41
CA LEU A 558 -10.65 -25.76 -6.92
C LEU A 558 -10.06 -27.01 -7.57
N LEU A 559 -10.52 -28.19 -7.17
CA LEU A 559 -10.07 -29.51 -7.60
C LEU A 559 -11.24 -30.42 -7.88
N ILE A 560 -11.05 -31.42 -8.76
CA ILE A 560 -11.88 -32.63 -8.86
C ILE A 560 -11.37 -33.62 -7.81
N ASP A 561 -12.25 -34.33 -7.10
CA ASP A 561 -11.89 -35.27 -6.03
C ASP A 561 -10.91 -36.37 -6.49
N GLU A 562 -10.87 -36.68 -7.79
CA GLU A 562 -9.97 -37.66 -8.41
C GLU A 562 -8.60 -37.08 -8.80
N GLU A 563 -8.40 -35.75 -8.72
CA GLU A 563 -7.12 -35.09 -8.99
C GLU A 563 -6.17 -35.27 -7.81
N ASN A 564 -5.12 -36.09 -7.98
CA ASN A 564 -4.07 -36.21 -6.98
C ASN A 564 -3.34 -34.86 -6.81
N LYS A 565 -3.46 -34.28 -5.63
CA LYS A 565 -2.79 -33.04 -5.25
C LYS A 565 -1.35 -33.31 -4.85
N LYS A 566 -0.37 -32.78 -5.60
CA LYS A 566 1.05 -32.81 -5.22
C LYS A 566 1.46 -31.45 -4.66
N GLU A 567 2.24 -31.47 -3.59
CA GLU A 567 2.80 -30.24 -3.01
C GLU A 567 4.00 -29.76 -3.83
N THR A 568 4.17 -28.44 -3.91
CA THR A 568 5.38 -27.82 -4.44
C THR A 568 6.27 -27.30 -3.29
N LYS A 569 7.41 -26.66 -3.63
CA LYS A 569 8.24 -25.96 -2.66
C LYS A 569 7.51 -24.83 -1.94
N ASN A 570 6.50 -24.24 -2.58
CA ASN A 570 5.63 -23.24 -1.97
C ASN A 570 4.31 -23.89 -1.53
N LYS A 571 4.04 -23.92 -0.24
CA LYS A 571 2.82 -24.52 0.36
C LYS A 571 1.50 -23.93 -0.14
N ARG A 572 1.54 -22.80 -0.87
CA ARG A 572 0.37 -22.15 -1.47
C ARG A 572 0.17 -22.51 -2.95
N ILE A 573 1.07 -23.31 -3.53
CA ILE A 573 1.01 -23.76 -4.93
C ILE A 573 1.01 -25.27 -4.95
N PHE A 574 -0.03 -25.86 -5.55
CA PHE A 574 -0.18 -27.30 -5.71
C PHE A 574 -0.19 -27.66 -7.17
N ILE A 575 0.12 -28.91 -7.50
CA ILE A 575 0.00 -29.46 -8.84
C ILE A 575 -1.19 -30.41 -8.86
N GLY A 576 -2.16 -30.16 -9.74
CA GLY A 576 -3.24 -31.06 -10.07
C GLY A 576 -2.85 -31.92 -11.28
N SER A 577 -3.34 -33.14 -11.31
CA SER A 577 -3.13 -34.08 -12.43
C SER A 577 -4.47 -34.44 -13.04
N PRO A 578 -5.12 -33.54 -13.81
CA PRO A 578 -6.39 -33.84 -14.44
C PRO A 578 -6.20 -34.88 -15.52
N ARG A 579 -7.25 -35.67 -15.73
CA ARG A 579 -7.29 -36.72 -16.76
C ARG A 579 -7.07 -36.12 -18.14
N MET A 580 -6.10 -36.63 -18.87
CA MET A 580 -5.84 -36.25 -20.27
C MET A 580 -6.69 -37.09 -21.22
N MET A 581 -7.12 -36.46 -22.31
CA MET A 581 -7.74 -37.16 -23.45
C MET A 581 -6.62 -37.68 -24.38
N GLU A 582 -6.86 -38.77 -25.08
CA GLU A 582 -5.93 -39.27 -26.10
C GLU A 582 -5.72 -38.22 -27.20
N THR A 583 -4.50 -38.07 -27.67
CA THR A 583 -4.05 -37.00 -28.58
C THR A 583 -4.86 -36.96 -29.88
N GLU A 584 -5.10 -38.14 -30.50
CA GLU A 584 -5.88 -38.27 -31.73
C GLU A 584 -7.33 -37.85 -31.51
N GLN A 585 -7.97 -38.34 -30.44
CA GLN A 585 -9.36 -38.01 -30.11
C GLN A 585 -9.50 -36.49 -29.85
N PHE A 586 -8.56 -35.89 -29.14
CA PHE A 586 -8.57 -34.44 -28.90
C PHE A 586 -8.44 -33.66 -30.21
N SER A 587 -7.54 -34.09 -31.12
CA SER A 587 -7.33 -33.42 -32.40
C SER A 587 -8.59 -33.44 -33.29
N GLU A 588 -9.34 -34.55 -33.31
CA GLU A 588 -10.59 -34.66 -34.05
C GLU A 588 -11.68 -33.76 -33.47
N LEU A 589 -11.88 -33.81 -32.16
CA LEU A 589 -12.91 -33.03 -31.48
C LEU A 589 -12.63 -31.52 -31.49
N ILE A 590 -11.37 -31.10 -31.43
CA ILE A 590 -11.03 -29.67 -31.52
C ILE A 590 -11.26 -29.12 -32.92
N ALA A 591 -11.03 -29.94 -33.98
CA ALA A 591 -11.33 -29.56 -35.37
C ALA A 591 -12.85 -29.44 -35.59
N GLU A 592 -13.64 -30.36 -35.00
CA GLU A 592 -15.11 -30.28 -35.03
C GLU A 592 -15.60 -29.00 -34.27
N LEU A 593 -15.00 -28.69 -33.11
CA LEU A 593 -15.33 -27.49 -32.35
C LEU A 593 -15.00 -26.21 -33.12
N ASP A 594 -13.88 -26.20 -33.89
CA ASP A 594 -13.51 -25.09 -34.77
C ASP A 594 -14.60 -24.84 -35.80
N HIS A 595 -14.98 -25.90 -36.52
CA HIS A 595 -16.07 -25.81 -37.51
C HIS A 595 -17.36 -25.31 -36.85
N ALA A 596 -17.79 -25.90 -35.73
CA ALA A 596 -19.02 -25.50 -35.04
C ALA A 596 -18.99 -24.06 -34.56
N ALA A 597 -17.84 -23.58 -34.08
CA ALA A 597 -17.68 -22.20 -33.58
C ALA A 597 -17.77 -21.17 -34.72
N PHE A 598 -17.11 -21.44 -35.86
CA PHE A 598 -17.05 -20.45 -36.96
C PHE A 598 -18.23 -20.55 -37.92
N SER A 599 -18.95 -21.69 -37.98
CA SER A 599 -20.23 -21.84 -38.71
C SER A 599 -21.47 -21.43 -37.90
N GLU A 600 -21.28 -21.04 -36.64
CA GLU A 600 -22.36 -20.69 -35.68
C GLU A 600 -23.37 -21.81 -35.47
N ASP A 601 -22.87 -23.08 -35.37
CA ASP A 601 -23.70 -24.24 -35.13
C ASP A 601 -24.48 -24.11 -33.81
N PRO A 602 -25.83 -24.16 -33.82
CA PRO A 602 -26.63 -24.07 -32.61
C PRO A 602 -26.34 -25.17 -31.59
N ASN A 603 -25.75 -26.31 -32.01
CA ASN A 603 -25.42 -27.43 -31.15
C ASN A 603 -23.99 -27.37 -30.57
N ILE A 604 -23.31 -26.22 -30.61
CA ILE A 604 -21.94 -26.06 -30.13
C ILE A 604 -21.74 -26.59 -28.69
N ARG A 605 -22.75 -26.51 -27.84
CA ARG A 605 -22.70 -27.03 -26.46
C ARG A 605 -22.55 -28.55 -26.40
N GLU A 606 -23.11 -29.30 -27.37
CA GLU A 606 -22.97 -30.75 -27.47
C GLU A 606 -21.52 -31.11 -27.85
N VAL A 607 -20.89 -30.36 -28.76
CA VAL A 607 -19.48 -30.55 -29.11
C VAL A 607 -18.59 -30.27 -27.91
N VAL A 608 -18.86 -29.17 -27.19
CA VAL A 608 -18.16 -28.85 -25.92
C VAL A 608 -18.33 -29.94 -24.88
N LYS A 609 -19.53 -30.54 -24.77
CA LYS A 609 -19.83 -31.64 -23.83
C LYS A 609 -19.02 -32.90 -24.13
N ARG A 610 -18.75 -33.19 -25.41
CA ARG A 610 -17.90 -34.34 -25.80
C ARG A 610 -16.43 -34.11 -25.46
N LEU A 611 -15.94 -32.87 -25.58
CA LEU A 611 -14.59 -32.50 -25.16
C LEU A 611 -14.47 -32.48 -23.64
N VAL A 612 -15.49 -32.01 -22.94
CA VAL A 612 -15.51 -31.86 -21.48
C VAL A 612 -16.69 -32.63 -20.91
N PRO A 613 -16.55 -33.96 -20.68
CA PRO A 613 -17.65 -34.81 -20.20
C PRO A 613 -18.26 -34.36 -18.87
N GLU A 614 -17.51 -33.66 -18.03
CA GLU A 614 -17.95 -33.08 -16.74
C GLU A 614 -18.82 -31.83 -16.92
N TYR A 615 -18.87 -31.22 -18.10
CA TYR A 615 -19.69 -30.05 -18.40
C TYR A 615 -21.18 -30.38 -18.28
N THR A 616 -21.85 -29.68 -17.38
CA THR A 616 -23.30 -29.80 -17.19
C THR A 616 -23.95 -28.44 -17.47
N TYR A 617 -24.94 -28.42 -18.37
CA TYR A 617 -25.72 -27.21 -18.64
C TYR A 617 -27.20 -27.52 -18.63
N LYS A 618 -28.02 -26.56 -18.18
CA LYS A 618 -29.47 -26.67 -18.27
C LYS A 618 -29.87 -26.35 -19.72
N GLN A 619 -30.46 -27.29 -20.43
CA GLN A 619 -31.13 -26.96 -21.67
C GLN A 619 -32.26 -25.97 -21.35
N THR A 620 -32.12 -24.75 -21.83
CA THR A 620 -33.26 -23.83 -21.83
C THR A 620 -34.24 -24.37 -22.82
N ASN A 621 -35.30 -25.07 -22.37
CA ASN A 621 -36.43 -25.37 -23.21
C ASN A 621 -36.94 -24.03 -23.77
N GLN A 622 -36.65 -23.76 -25.03
CA GLN A 622 -37.36 -22.74 -25.79
C GLN A 622 -38.82 -23.24 -25.91
N GLN A 623 -39.60 -23.02 -24.86
CA GLN A 623 -41.04 -22.97 -25.01
C GLN A 623 -41.37 -21.57 -25.50
N THR A 624 -41.55 -21.51 -26.82
CA THR A 624 -42.47 -20.62 -27.55
C THR A 624 -43.32 -19.72 -26.67
N LYS A 625 -43.07 -18.40 -26.74
CA LYS A 625 -44.18 -17.47 -26.96
C LYS A 625 -43.71 -16.28 -27.79
#